data_cc900e53ec083183a0644e582e4a6581
#
_entry.id   cc900e53ec083183a0644e582e4a6581
#
_cell.length_a   1.000
_cell.length_b   1.000
_cell.length_c   1.000
_cell.angle_alpha   90.00
_cell.angle_beta   90.00
_cell.angle_gamma   90.00
#
_symmetry.space_group_name_H-M   'P 1'
#
loop_
_entity.id
_entity.type
_entity.pdbx_description
1 polymer ?
#
loop_
_entity_poly.entity_id
_entity_poly.type
_entity_poly.pdbx_seq_one_letter_code
_entity_poly.pdbx_strand_id
1 'polypeptide(L)'
;MSSHIPNFESSKFLEQHIQSTLAFYEPRVFSPEGGFYGCFLDNGESYDPHVRQLVASCRYVFNYATAYRLYGKPQHLEWAKWGLNYLEISHKQSNGGYAWQIEHGVVTDSRVMAYGHAFVLLAAASCLRAGIQEAATTIDETFAFMETYFWDEIGEAYFDERDASLKTLSPYRGQNANMHMCEALLASWKASANIKFLDRAEQLANRFAFDLTAQSDGQIWEHYDADWNVDLNYNIDKPNDRYRPWGFQIGHQTEWAKLLLILGEERPNTKWLPKAKSLYDEAMATGWDNEHGGIIYGVAPNGDICSAEKHFWVQSESFATAWRLYRATGGETYRDDYNRIWQWSWTHMIDHEYGAWFRVRNQDGSKIDNKKSPLGKTDYHTMGACWDVLSVMSSNEKAKS
;
A
#
# COMPACT_ATOMS: atom_id res chain seq x y z
N MET A 1 33.10 -3.88 6.99
CA MET A 1 32.64 -5.28 7.13
C MET A 1 32.13 -5.71 5.78
N SER A 2 32.62 -6.83 5.22
CA SER A 2 32.11 -7.35 3.94
C SER A 2 30.65 -7.75 4.17
N SER A 3 29.70 -6.93 3.72
CA SER A 3 28.27 -7.24 3.80
C SER A 3 27.99 -8.39 2.84
N HIS A 4 27.88 -9.58 3.39
CA HIS A 4 27.43 -10.74 2.61
C HIS A 4 26.04 -10.42 2.05
N ILE A 5 25.91 -10.38 0.73
CA ILE A 5 24.63 -10.17 0.05
C ILE A 5 23.78 -11.43 0.29
N PRO A 6 22.56 -11.29 0.88
CA PRO A 6 21.69 -12.43 1.13
C PRO A 6 21.20 -13.07 -0.16
N ASN A 7 20.70 -14.30 -0.06
CA ASN A 7 19.90 -14.89 -1.11
C ASN A 7 18.44 -14.35 -0.98
N PHE A 8 18.09 -13.39 -1.82
CA PHE A 8 16.78 -12.71 -1.79
C PHE A 8 15.62 -13.64 -2.18
N GLU A 9 15.88 -14.74 -2.88
CA GLU A 9 14.88 -15.76 -3.25
C GLU A 9 14.62 -16.78 -2.12
N SER A 10 15.21 -16.59 -0.94
CA SER A 10 15.03 -17.47 0.20
C SER A 10 13.86 -17.04 1.07
N SER A 11 12.89 -17.93 1.32
CA SER A 11 11.80 -17.68 2.28
C SER A 11 12.36 -17.32 3.66
N LYS A 12 13.43 -17.99 4.09
CA LYS A 12 14.11 -17.68 5.36
C LYS A 12 14.65 -16.25 5.41
N PHE A 13 15.22 -15.75 4.30
CA PHE A 13 15.66 -14.35 4.23
C PHE A 13 14.49 -13.39 4.42
N LEU A 14 13.39 -13.60 3.68
CA LEU A 14 12.21 -12.73 3.75
C LEU A 14 11.59 -12.73 5.16
N GLU A 15 11.47 -13.90 5.78
CA GLU A 15 10.96 -14.02 7.17
C GLU A 15 11.86 -13.28 8.17
N GLN A 16 13.18 -13.44 8.08
CA GLN A 16 14.14 -12.76 8.94
C GLN A 16 14.10 -11.25 8.72
N HIS A 17 13.96 -10.80 7.47
CA HIS A 17 13.86 -9.40 7.13
C HIS A 17 12.60 -8.76 7.71
N ILE A 18 11.44 -9.42 7.60
CA ILE A 18 10.19 -8.96 8.22
C ILE A 18 10.34 -8.86 9.74
N GLN A 19 10.91 -9.90 10.39
CA GLN A 19 11.12 -9.89 11.84
C GLN A 19 12.05 -8.76 12.29
N SER A 20 13.11 -8.49 11.53
CA SER A 20 14.03 -7.36 11.79
C SER A 20 13.30 -6.01 11.64
N THR A 21 12.43 -5.88 10.64
CA THR A 21 11.63 -4.66 10.42
C THR A 21 10.62 -4.46 11.55
N LEU A 22 9.92 -5.52 11.99
CA LEU A 22 9.02 -5.46 13.15
C LEU A 22 9.78 -5.04 14.42
N ALA A 23 10.97 -5.59 14.65
CA ALA A 23 11.79 -5.30 15.82
C ALA A 23 12.20 -3.82 15.93
N PHE A 24 12.26 -3.08 14.82
CA PHE A 24 12.46 -1.63 14.85
C PHE A 24 11.30 -0.91 15.52
N TYR A 25 10.06 -1.35 15.28
CA TYR A 25 8.86 -0.74 15.84
C TYR A 25 8.52 -1.27 17.24
N GLU A 26 8.85 -2.52 17.55
CA GLU A 26 8.53 -3.17 18.81
C GLU A 26 9.58 -2.88 19.90
N PRO A 27 9.20 -2.49 21.12
CA PRO A 27 7.87 -2.12 21.63
C PRO A 27 7.55 -0.61 21.48
N ARG A 28 8.35 0.15 20.76
CA ARG A 28 8.33 1.64 20.72
C ARG A 28 7.03 2.23 20.21
N VAL A 29 6.31 1.49 19.38
CA VAL A 29 5.13 1.98 18.66
C VAL A 29 3.91 2.17 19.54
N PHE A 30 3.88 1.59 20.74
CA PHE A 30 2.70 1.62 21.62
C PHE A 30 2.66 2.89 22.45
N SER A 31 1.54 3.63 22.34
CA SER A 31 1.32 4.83 23.14
C SER A 31 0.52 4.50 24.39
N PRO A 32 0.93 4.98 25.59
CA PRO A 32 0.14 4.81 26.81
C PRO A 32 -1.20 5.58 26.76
N GLU A 33 -1.32 6.56 25.85
CA GLU A 33 -2.55 7.34 25.61
C GLU A 33 -3.53 6.61 24.66
N GLY A 34 -3.16 5.43 24.17
CA GLY A 34 -3.91 4.67 23.17
C GLY A 34 -3.36 4.85 21.75
N GLY A 35 -3.66 3.89 20.90
CA GLY A 35 -3.19 3.87 19.51
C GLY A 35 -1.67 3.70 19.37
N PHE A 36 -1.19 3.91 18.17
CA PHE A 36 0.22 3.72 17.83
C PHE A 36 0.90 5.06 17.54
N TYR A 37 2.15 5.21 17.95
CA TYR A 37 2.99 6.30 17.46
C TYR A 37 3.24 6.13 15.96
N GLY A 38 3.02 7.19 15.18
CA GLY A 38 3.13 7.15 13.72
C GLY A 38 4.47 7.59 13.16
N CYS A 39 5.27 8.34 13.96
CA CYS A 39 6.44 9.05 13.48
C CYS A 39 7.70 8.63 14.24
N PHE A 40 8.74 8.17 13.49
CA PHE A 40 10.02 7.74 14.06
C PHE A 40 11.20 8.30 13.28
N LEU A 41 12.22 8.73 14.02
CA LEU A 41 13.54 9.01 13.50
C LEU A 41 14.30 7.71 13.22
N ASP A 42 15.48 7.80 12.58
CA ASP A 42 16.27 6.61 12.24
C ASP A 42 16.66 5.78 13.46
N ASN A 43 16.99 6.42 14.57
CA ASN A 43 17.36 5.78 15.83
C ASN A 43 16.16 5.18 16.59
N GLY A 44 14.94 5.29 16.04
CA GLY A 44 13.71 4.80 16.67
C GLY A 44 13.10 5.74 17.71
N GLU A 45 13.63 6.96 17.85
CA GLU A 45 13.01 8.01 18.67
C GLU A 45 11.72 8.51 18.01
N SER A 46 10.63 8.59 18.78
CA SER A 46 9.36 9.13 18.27
C SER A 46 9.42 10.66 18.19
N TYR A 47 9.04 11.20 17.05
CA TYR A 47 8.71 12.63 16.89
C TYR A 47 7.21 12.76 16.59
N ASP A 48 6.59 13.89 16.92
CA ASP A 48 5.12 14.08 16.87
C ASP A 48 4.32 13.00 17.64
N PRO A 49 4.65 12.72 18.92
CA PRO A 49 4.10 11.58 19.67
C PRO A 49 2.60 11.69 19.96
N HIS A 50 2.01 12.87 19.78
CA HIS A 50 0.58 13.11 20.07
C HIS A 50 -0.32 12.97 18.85
N VAL A 51 0.24 12.81 17.65
CA VAL A 51 -0.51 12.67 16.40
C VAL A 51 -0.83 11.20 16.13
N ARG A 52 -2.09 10.93 15.83
CA ARG A 52 -2.62 9.63 15.33
C ARG A 52 -3.32 9.88 14.02
N GLN A 53 -2.73 9.38 12.93
CA GLN A 53 -3.35 9.42 11.63
C GLN A 53 -4.05 8.08 11.37
N LEU A 54 -5.24 8.14 10.78
CA LEU A 54 -6.07 6.97 10.48
C LEU A 54 -5.30 5.89 9.73
N VAL A 55 -4.62 6.27 8.63
CA VAL A 55 -3.89 5.32 7.78
C VAL A 55 -2.73 4.65 8.53
N ALA A 56 -1.96 5.40 9.30
CA ALA A 56 -0.87 4.85 10.11
C ALA A 56 -1.40 3.83 11.13
N SER A 57 -2.50 4.15 11.81
CA SER A 57 -3.16 3.25 12.76
C SER A 57 -3.63 1.96 12.09
N CYS A 58 -4.29 2.05 10.94
CA CYS A 58 -4.75 0.88 10.17
C CYS A 58 -3.59 0.00 9.69
N ARG A 59 -2.51 0.61 9.21
CA ARG A 59 -1.32 -0.11 8.71
C ARG A 59 -0.63 -0.90 9.81
N TYR A 60 -0.56 -0.40 11.05
CA TYR A 60 -0.06 -1.20 12.17
C TYR A 60 -1.00 -2.37 12.53
N VAL A 61 -2.32 -2.17 12.49
CA VAL A 61 -3.28 -3.27 12.66
C VAL A 61 -3.05 -4.36 11.62
N PHE A 62 -2.91 -4.00 10.35
CA PHE A 62 -2.58 -4.92 9.26
C PHE A 62 -1.27 -5.66 9.54
N ASN A 63 -0.21 -4.93 9.91
CA ASN A 63 1.11 -5.50 10.18
C ASN A 63 1.05 -6.56 11.28
N TYR A 64 0.42 -6.26 12.42
CA TYR A 64 0.35 -7.20 13.55
C TYR A 64 -0.60 -8.36 13.30
N ALA A 65 -1.75 -8.13 12.65
CA ALA A 65 -2.66 -9.22 12.27
C ALA A 65 -1.97 -10.21 11.31
N THR A 66 -1.21 -9.70 10.34
CA THR A 66 -0.48 -10.53 9.37
C THR A 66 0.71 -11.24 10.03
N ALA A 67 1.46 -10.55 10.91
CA ALA A 67 2.56 -11.14 11.67
C ALA A 67 2.07 -12.27 12.59
N TYR A 68 0.90 -12.12 13.22
CA TYR A 68 0.29 -13.20 14.00
C TYR A 68 0.00 -14.44 13.14
N ARG A 69 -0.58 -14.24 11.98
CA ARG A 69 -0.89 -15.35 11.05
C ARG A 69 0.36 -16.11 10.59
N LEU A 70 1.48 -15.41 10.45
CA LEU A 70 2.73 -15.99 9.99
C LEU A 70 3.52 -16.65 11.11
N TYR A 71 3.60 -16.00 12.27
CA TYR A 71 4.51 -16.40 13.36
C TYR A 71 3.80 -17.00 14.58
N GLY A 72 2.47 -16.86 14.68
CA GLY A 72 1.67 -17.42 15.80
C GLY A 72 1.94 -16.77 17.16
N LYS A 73 2.64 -15.62 17.23
CA LYS A 73 2.94 -14.95 18.50
C LYS A 73 1.67 -14.32 19.08
N PRO A 74 1.16 -14.76 20.25
CA PRO A 74 -0.09 -14.23 20.81
C PRO A 74 -0.08 -12.72 20.99
N GLN A 75 1.06 -12.14 21.30
CA GLN A 75 1.23 -10.69 21.47
C GLN A 75 0.85 -9.90 20.21
N HIS A 76 1.15 -10.40 19.02
CA HIS A 76 0.76 -9.74 17.77
C HIS A 76 -0.76 -9.72 17.60
N LEU A 77 -1.46 -10.80 18.01
CA LEU A 77 -2.92 -10.82 17.98
C LEU A 77 -3.53 -9.79 18.94
N GLU A 78 -2.98 -9.69 20.16
CA GLU A 78 -3.41 -8.69 21.14
C GLU A 78 -3.21 -7.27 20.63
N TRP A 79 -2.08 -7.02 19.97
CA TRP A 79 -1.79 -5.70 19.40
C TRP A 79 -2.70 -5.36 18.21
N ALA A 80 -3.03 -6.32 17.36
CA ALA A 80 -3.99 -6.14 16.29
C ALA A 80 -5.40 -5.81 16.84
N LYS A 81 -5.86 -6.54 17.86
CA LYS A 81 -7.14 -6.26 18.54
C LYS A 81 -7.16 -4.88 19.17
N TRP A 82 -6.08 -4.54 19.88
CA TRP A 82 -5.96 -3.24 20.54
C TRP A 82 -6.00 -2.09 19.55
N GLY A 83 -5.29 -2.21 18.43
CA GLY A 83 -5.31 -1.21 17.36
C GLY A 83 -6.67 -1.10 16.67
N LEU A 84 -7.35 -2.21 16.36
CA LEU A 84 -8.68 -2.22 15.78
C LEU A 84 -9.70 -1.53 16.71
N ASN A 85 -9.64 -1.85 18.01
CA ASN A 85 -10.49 -1.21 19.01
C ASN A 85 -10.23 0.31 19.10
N TYR A 86 -8.97 0.74 18.97
CA TYR A 86 -8.65 2.17 18.94
C TYR A 86 -9.27 2.88 17.72
N LEU A 87 -9.30 2.24 16.55
CA LEU A 87 -9.98 2.79 15.37
C LEU A 87 -11.46 3.00 15.64
N GLU A 88 -12.14 2.00 16.21
CA GLU A 88 -13.59 2.05 16.50
C GLU A 88 -13.97 3.09 17.58
N ILE A 89 -13.14 3.26 18.59
CA ILE A 89 -13.46 4.17 19.72
C ILE A 89 -13.03 5.60 19.42
N SER A 90 -11.89 5.79 18.76
CA SER A 90 -11.25 7.11 18.65
C SER A 90 -11.40 7.76 17.29
N HIS A 91 -11.25 7.01 16.19
CA HIS A 91 -11.37 7.55 14.84
C HIS A 91 -12.79 7.55 14.31
N LYS A 92 -13.62 6.58 14.71
CA LYS A 92 -15.00 6.47 14.23
C LYS A 92 -15.85 7.65 14.73
N GLN A 93 -16.55 8.28 13.80
CA GLN A 93 -17.41 9.43 14.05
C GLN A 93 -18.89 9.01 14.15
N SER A 94 -19.72 9.87 14.72
CA SER A 94 -21.17 9.62 14.86
C SER A 94 -21.91 9.47 13.52
N ASN A 95 -21.31 9.94 12.41
CA ASN A 95 -21.83 9.78 11.05
C ASN A 95 -21.50 8.40 10.44
N GLY A 96 -20.73 7.55 11.12
CA GLY A 96 -20.29 6.23 10.67
C GLY A 96 -18.93 6.23 9.92
N GLY A 97 -18.42 7.39 9.50
CA GLY A 97 -17.10 7.51 8.90
C GLY A 97 -15.99 7.62 9.95
N TYR A 98 -14.73 7.58 9.47
CA TYR A 98 -13.56 7.68 10.34
C TYR A 98 -12.83 9.00 10.11
N ALA A 99 -12.53 9.72 11.21
CA ALA A 99 -11.76 10.96 11.20
C ALA A 99 -10.33 10.71 10.70
N TRP A 100 -9.82 11.63 9.89
CA TRP A 100 -8.49 11.52 9.29
C TRP A 100 -7.36 11.61 10.31
N GLN A 101 -7.46 12.54 11.27
CA GLN A 101 -6.39 12.77 12.25
C GLN A 101 -6.93 13.10 13.65
N ILE A 102 -6.25 12.58 14.64
CA ILE A 102 -6.43 12.85 16.07
C ILE A 102 -5.11 13.39 16.60
N GLU A 103 -5.17 14.43 17.44
CA GLU A 103 -4.03 14.99 18.12
C GLU A 103 -4.40 15.27 19.58
N HIS A 104 -3.53 14.86 20.51
CA HIS A 104 -3.83 14.94 21.97
C HIS A 104 -5.19 14.33 22.35
N GLY A 105 -5.59 13.24 21.69
CA GLY A 105 -6.88 12.57 21.92
C GLY A 105 -8.12 13.30 21.38
N VAL A 106 -7.93 14.40 20.63
CA VAL A 106 -9.01 15.19 20.02
C VAL A 106 -8.93 15.09 18.50
N VAL A 107 -10.06 14.96 17.83
CA VAL A 107 -10.12 15.00 16.36
C VAL A 107 -9.72 16.40 15.87
N THR A 108 -8.62 16.48 15.11
CA THR A 108 -8.11 17.73 14.51
C THR A 108 -8.39 17.81 13.01
N ASP A 109 -8.61 16.67 12.36
CA ASP A 109 -9.09 16.59 10.98
C ASP A 109 -10.20 15.56 10.88
N SER A 110 -11.41 16.05 10.74
CA SER A 110 -12.67 15.27 10.70
C SER A 110 -13.12 14.91 9.28
N ARG A 111 -12.33 15.28 8.24
CA ARG A 111 -12.64 14.91 6.86
C ARG A 111 -12.75 13.39 6.72
N VAL A 112 -13.66 12.98 5.85
CA VAL A 112 -13.92 11.58 5.54
C VAL A 112 -13.26 11.27 4.20
N MET A 113 -12.19 10.50 4.25
CA MET A 113 -11.35 10.20 3.10
C MET A 113 -11.54 8.75 2.65
N ALA A 114 -11.86 8.50 1.38
CA ALA A 114 -11.97 7.16 0.82
C ALA A 114 -10.69 6.36 1.02
N TYR A 115 -9.52 6.99 0.82
CA TYR A 115 -8.21 6.41 1.08
C TYR A 115 -8.09 5.84 2.51
N GLY A 116 -8.53 6.60 3.52
CA GLY A 116 -8.53 6.16 4.91
C GLY A 116 -9.44 4.97 5.17
N HIS A 117 -10.64 4.98 4.55
CA HIS A 117 -11.62 3.89 4.69
C HIS A 117 -11.18 2.61 3.99
N ALA A 118 -10.44 2.69 2.88
CA ALA A 118 -9.79 1.54 2.28
C ALA A 118 -8.83 0.86 3.28
N PHE A 119 -8.05 1.63 4.03
CA PHE A 119 -7.19 1.06 5.06
C PHE A 119 -7.92 0.54 6.29
N VAL A 120 -9.06 1.12 6.69
CA VAL A 120 -9.92 0.54 7.74
C VAL A 120 -10.43 -0.83 7.29
N LEU A 121 -10.92 -0.93 6.06
CA LEU A 121 -11.41 -2.18 5.48
C LEU A 121 -10.28 -3.24 5.40
N LEU A 122 -9.09 -2.85 4.95
CA LEU A 122 -7.92 -3.73 4.87
C LEU A 122 -7.47 -4.23 6.26
N ALA A 123 -7.43 -3.33 7.24
CA ALA A 123 -7.08 -3.66 8.63
C ALA A 123 -8.08 -4.66 9.23
N ALA A 124 -9.39 -4.39 9.08
CA ALA A 124 -10.45 -5.27 9.56
C ALA A 124 -10.42 -6.65 8.85
N ALA A 125 -10.23 -6.69 7.52
CA ALA A 125 -10.06 -7.93 6.78
C ALA A 125 -8.87 -8.75 7.28
N SER A 126 -7.74 -8.10 7.59
CA SER A 126 -6.56 -8.75 8.13
C SER A 126 -6.80 -9.30 9.54
N CYS A 127 -7.54 -8.58 10.38
CA CYS A 127 -7.97 -9.02 11.69
C CYS A 127 -8.90 -10.23 11.62
N LEU A 128 -9.89 -10.22 10.73
CA LEU A 128 -10.79 -11.37 10.54
C LEU A 128 -10.00 -12.62 10.11
N ARG A 129 -9.06 -12.48 9.19
CA ARG A 129 -8.16 -13.56 8.77
C ARG A 129 -7.24 -14.05 9.92
N ALA A 130 -6.94 -13.21 10.88
CA ALA A 130 -6.20 -13.56 12.08
C ALA A 130 -7.08 -14.22 13.16
N GLY A 131 -8.39 -14.38 12.93
CA GLY A 131 -9.34 -14.99 13.84
C GLY A 131 -10.06 -14.02 14.79
N ILE A 132 -9.93 -12.72 14.59
CA ILE A 132 -10.65 -11.67 15.35
C ILE A 132 -12.04 -11.53 14.72
N GLN A 133 -13.03 -12.22 15.26
CA GLN A 133 -14.37 -12.34 14.67
C GLN A 133 -15.15 -11.02 14.64
N GLU A 134 -14.91 -10.16 15.62
CA GLU A 134 -15.54 -8.83 15.74
C GLU A 134 -15.23 -7.92 14.55
N ALA A 135 -14.11 -8.16 13.88
CA ALA A 135 -13.70 -7.41 12.68
C ALA A 135 -14.68 -7.59 11.49
N ALA A 136 -15.51 -8.65 11.49
CA ALA A 136 -16.52 -8.84 10.46
C ALA A 136 -17.55 -7.69 10.42
N THR A 137 -17.95 -7.19 11.59
CA THR A 137 -18.84 -6.03 11.69
C THR A 137 -18.21 -4.77 11.11
N THR A 138 -16.94 -4.50 11.45
CA THR A 138 -16.18 -3.36 10.87
C THR A 138 -16.10 -3.44 9.35
N ILE A 139 -15.87 -4.66 8.79
CA ILE A 139 -15.86 -4.87 7.32
C ILE A 139 -17.19 -4.49 6.70
N ASP A 140 -18.30 -5.04 7.23
CA ASP A 140 -19.64 -4.82 6.65
C ASP A 140 -20.09 -3.36 6.78
N GLU A 141 -19.87 -2.73 7.94
CA GLU A 141 -20.23 -1.33 8.16
C GLU A 141 -19.39 -0.38 7.30
N THR A 142 -18.06 -0.60 7.21
CA THR A 142 -17.19 0.24 6.39
C THR A 142 -17.53 0.11 4.91
N PHE A 143 -17.77 -1.10 4.42
CA PHE A 143 -18.18 -1.30 3.02
C PHE A 143 -19.53 -0.66 2.73
N ALA A 144 -20.54 -0.87 3.59
CA ALA A 144 -21.87 -0.24 3.42
C ALA A 144 -21.79 1.29 3.44
N PHE A 145 -20.94 1.85 4.29
CA PHE A 145 -20.67 3.29 4.33
C PHE A 145 -20.06 3.79 3.01
N MET A 146 -19.06 3.09 2.49
CA MET A 146 -18.41 3.44 1.22
C MET A 146 -19.38 3.35 0.03
N GLU A 147 -20.21 2.30 -0.03
CA GLU A 147 -21.24 2.16 -1.06
C GLU A 147 -22.29 3.28 -1.00
N THR A 148 -22.65 3.70 0.22
CA THR A 148 -23.69 4.71 0.40
C THR A 148 -23.22 6.14 0.08
N TYR A 149 -22.00 6.49 0.46
CA TYR A 149 -21.54 7.87 0.43
C TYR A 149 -20.45 8.15 -0.60
N PHE A 150 -19.74 7.12 -1.06
CA PHE A 150 -18.57 7.31 -1.92
C PHE A 150 -18.67 6.63 -3.28
N TRP A 151 -19.54 5.63 -3.45
CA TRP A 151 -19.68 4.98 -4.76
C TRP A 151 -20.33 5.90 -5.77
N ASP A 152 -19.68 6.11 -6.91
CA ASP A 152 -20.21 6.80 -8.09
C ASP A 152 -20.70 5.75 -9.08
N GLU A 153 -22.03 5.60 -9.18
CA GLU A 153 -22.64 4.59 -10.07
C GLU A 153 -22.37 4.88 -11.56
N ILE A 154 -22.20 6.17 -11.93
CA ILE A 154 -21.92 6.56 -13.31
C ILE A 154 -20.42 6.44 -13.61
N GLY A 155 -19.59 6.90 -12.69
CA GLY A 155 -18.14 6.85 -12.80
C GLY A 155 -17.55 5.46 -12.58
N GLU A 156 -18.30 4.51 -12.01
CA GLU A 156 -17.86 3.16 -11.61
C GLU A 156 -16.58 3.18 -10.76
N ALA A 157 -16.53 4.15 -9.81
CA ALA A 157 -15.38 4.38 -8.94
C ALA A 157 -15.82 5.03 -7.63
N TYR A 158 -14.94 5.07 -6.63
CA TYR A 158 -15.19 5.79 -5.39
C TYR A 158 -14.69 7.23 -5.48
N PHE A 159 -15.51 8.17 -5.01
CA PHE A 159 -15.10 9.54 -4.73
C PHE A 159 -14.00 9.58 -3.68
N ASP A 160 -13.19 10.65 -3.66
CA ASP A 160 -12.01 10.71 -2.79
C ASP A 160 -12.29 11.25 -1.39
N GLU A 161 -13.10 12.31 -1.27
CA GLU A 161 -13.19 13.07 -0.03
C GLU A 161 -14.55 13.73 0.16
N ARG A 162 -15.09 13.64 1.39
CA ARG A 162 -16.22 14.41 1.87
C ARG A 162 -15.88 15.14 3.16
N ASP A 163 -16.60 16.22 3.42
CA ASP A 163 -16.58 16.88 4.73
C ASP A 163 -17.19 15.98 5.82
N ALA A 164 -16.99 16.34 7.09
CA ALA A 164 -17.52 15.59 8.23
C ALA A 164 -19.06 15.51 8.25
N SER A 165 -19.76 16.43 7.59
CA SER A 165 -21.23 16.40 7.47
C SER A 165 -21.72 15.45 6.38
N LEU A 166 -20.83 14.91 5.54
CA LEU A 166 -21.09 14.09 4.36
C LEU A 166 -21.88 14.82 3.24
N LYS A 167 -22.07 16.12 3.37
CA LYS A 167 -22.86 16.92 2.42
C LYS A 167 -22.02 17.47 1.28
N THR A 168 -20.77 17.86 1.59
CA THR A 168 -19.86 18.44 0.60
C THR A 168 -18.96 17.37 0.04
N LEU A 169 -19.05 17.15 -1.27
CA LEU A 169 -18.16 16.27 -2.02
C LEU A 169 -17.05 17.10 -2.67
N SER A 170 -15.79 16.67 -2.50
CA SER A 170 -14.64 17.23 -3.22
C SER A 170 -14.80 17.02 -4.74
N PRO A 171 -14.46 18.01 -5.59
CA PRO A 171 -14.46 17.82 -7.04
C PRO A 171 -13.31 16.95 -7.54
N TYR A 172 -12.26 16.74 -6.73
CA TYR A 172 -11.12 15.90 -7.05
C TYR A 172 -11.50 14.44 -7.18
N ARG A 173 -10.93 13.75 -8.18
CA ARG A 173 -10.99 12.31 -8.38
C ARG A 173 -9.57 11.77 -8.54
N GLY A 174 -9.28 10.65 -7.89
CA GLY A 174 -7.96 10.05 -7.92
C GLY A 174 -7.98 8.54 -8.04
N GLN A 175 -6.91 8.00 -8.62
CA GLN A 175 -6.73 6.55 -8.68
C GLN A 175 -6.29 5.96 -7.34
N ASN A 176 -5.51 6.70 -6.52
CA ASN A 176 -4.82 6.17 -5.35
C ASN A 176 -5.79 5.58 -4.30
N ALA A 177 -6.88 6.30 -3.97
CA ALA A 177 -7.91 5.80 -3.06
C ALA A 177 -8.61 4.56 -3.62
N ASN A 178 -8.87 4.52 -4.93
CA ASN A 178 -9.52 3.41 -5.62
C ASN A 178 -8.63 2.17 -5.73
N MET A 179 -7.33 2.36 -5.93
CA MET A 179 -6.34 1.28 -5.92
C MET A 179 -6.30 0.56 -4.56
N HIS A 180 -6.18 1.31 -3.47
CA HIS A 180 -6.19 0.71 -2.14
C HIS A 180 -7.57 0.16 -1.74
N MET A 181 -8.66 0.72 -2.29
CA MET A 181 -9.97 0.11 -2.12
C MET A 181 -10.04 -1.25 -2.84
N CYS A 182 -9.49 -1.36 -4.06
CA CYS A 182 -9.39 -2.65 -4.76
C CYS A 182 -8.58 -3.67 -3.93
N GLU A 183 -7.43 -3.26 -3.37
CA GLU A 183 -6.63 -4.09 -2.45
C GLU A 183 -7.45 -4.56 -1.24
N ALA A 184 -8.14 -3.63 -0.56
CA ALA A 184 -8.93 -3.93 0.62
C ALA A 184 -10.13 -4.84 0.33
N LEU A 185 -10.76 -4.69 -0.84
CA LEU A 185 -11.84 -5.54 -1.30
C LEU A 185 -11.35 -6.97 -1.60
N LEU A 186 -10.20 -7.13 -2.26
CA LEU A 186 -9.57 -8.44 -2.46
C LEU A 186 -9.21 -9.10 -1.11
N ALA A 187 -8.71 -8.32 -0.14
CA ALA A 187 -8.44 -8.81 1.21
C ALA A 187 -9.72 -9.22 1.95
N SER A 188 -10.82 -8.45 1.79
CA SER A 188 -12.14 -8.73 2.38
C SER A 188 -12.77 -9.98 1.76
N TRP A 189 -12.64 -10.18 0.44
CA TRP A 189 -12.99 -11.44 -0.22
C TRP A 189 -12.25 -12.62 0.39
N LYS A 190 -10.92 -12.54 0.50
CA LYS A 190 -10.08 -13.59 1.11
C LYS A 190 -10.38 -13.85 2.59
N ALA A 191 -10.97 -12.88 3.29
CA ALA A 191 -11.34 -13.00 4.69
C ALA A 191 -12.73 -13.61 4.91
N SER A 192 -13.71 -13.29 4.06
CA SER A 192 -15.12 -13.60 4.27
C SER A 192 -15.74 -14.54 3.24
N ALA A 193 -15.07 -14.76 2.10
CA ALA A 193 -15.61 -15.43 0.93
C ALA A 193 -16.93 -14.81 0.40
N ASN A 194 -17.21 -13.55 0.73
CA ASN A 194 -18.41 -12.85 0.25
C ASN A 194 -18.13 -12.24 -1.12
N ILE A 195 -18.82 -12.76 -2.13
CA ILE A 195 -18.61 -12.44 -3.55
C ILE A 195 -18.75 -10.94 -3.88
N LYS A 196 -19.56 -10.19 -3.10
CA LYS A 196 -19.74 -8.74 -3.30
C LYS A 196 -18.43 -7.96 -3.34
N PHE A 197 -17.44 -8.38 -2.54
CA PHE A 197 -16.13 -7.73 -2.48
C PHE A 197 -15.31 -8.03 -3.74
N LEU A 198 -15.35 -9.26 -4.22
CA LEU A 198 -14.63 -9.63 -5.44
C LEU A 198 -15.24 -8.97 -6.68
N ASP A 199 -16.59 -8.87 -6.74
CA ASP A 199 -17.29 -8.19 -7.82
C ASP A 199 -16.92 -6.71 -7.88
N ARG A 200 -16.87 -6.02 -6.73
CA ARG A 200 -16.50 -4.61 -6.66
C ARG A 200 -15.01 -4.40 -6.99
N ALA A 201 -14.13 -5.29 -6.53
CA ALA A 201 -12.71 -5.23 -6.88
C ALA A 201 -12.49 -5.39 -8.40
N GLU A 202 -13.24 -6.28 -9.05
CA GLU A 202 -13.20 -6.46 -10.51
C GLU A 202 -13.70 -5.21 -11.26
N GLN A 203 -14.76 -4.55 -10.78
CA GLN A 203 -15.24 -3.30 -11.38
C GLN A 203 -14.17 -2.22 -11.31
N LEU A 204 -13.53 -2.00 -10.15
CA LEU A 204 -12.43 -1.04 -10.01
C LEU A 204 -11.25 -1.38 -10.92
N ALA A 205 -10.86 -2.65 -11.00
CA ALA A 205 -9.78 -3.10 -11.86
C ALA A 205 -10.09 -2.84 -13.35
N ASN A 206 -11.32 -3.10 -13.78
CA ASN A 206 -11.76 -2.77 -15.14
C ASN A 206 -11.70 -1.26 -15.38
N ARG A 207 -12.28 -0.48 -14.47
CA ARG A 207 -12.34 0.98 -14.61
C ARG A 207 -10.95 1.61 -14.71
N PHE A 208 -10.07 1.31 -13.73
CA PHE A 208 -8.76 1.98 -13.65
C PHE A 208 -7.72 1.38 -14.58
N ALA A 209 -7.67 0.07 -14.76
CA ALA A 209 -6.63 -0.53 -15.57
C ALA A 209 -6.97 -0.63 -17.08
N PHE A 210 -8.23 -0.45 -17.48
CA PHE A 210 -8.63 -0.53 -18.90
C PHE A 210 -9.31 0.75 -19.37
N ASP A 211 -10.45 1.16 -18.76
CA ASP A 211 -11.25 2.24 -19.31
C ASP A 211 -10.54 3.59 -19.18
N LEU A 212 -10.04 3.93 -17.98
CA LEU A 212 -9.38 5.20 -17.76
C LEU A 212 -7.98 5.27 -18.41
N THR A 213 -7.26 4.14 -18.48
CA THR A 213 -5.96 4.11 -19.16
C THR A 213 -6.05 4.37 -20.67
N ALA A 214 -7.22 4.23 -21.27
CA ALA A 214 -7.43 4.63 -22.68
C ALA A 214 -7.23 6.14 -22.92
N GLN A 215 -7.30 6.96 -21.85
CA GLN A 215 -7.06 8.41 -21.90
C GLN A 215 -5.59 8.79 -21.61
N SER A 216 -4.70 7.82 -21.33
CA SER A 216 -3.33 8.04 -20.86
C SER A 216 -2.35 6.99 -21.39
N ASP A 217 -2.43 6.71 -22.69
CA ASP A 217 -1.52 5.82 -23.42
C ASP A 217 -1.36 4.42 -22.81
N GLY A 218 -2.44 3.91 -22.18
CA GLY A 218 -2.47 2.59 -21.55
C GLY A 218 -1.87 2.55 -20.15
N GLN A 219 -1.41 3.66 -19.58
CA GLN A 219 -0.84 3.76 -18.24
C GLN A 219 -1.85 4.31 -17.23
N ILE A 220 -1.64 4.06 -15.94
CA ILE A 220 -2.47 4.61 -14.86
C ILE A 220 -2.06 6.06 -14.62
N TRP A 221 -3.01 7.00 -14.81
CA TRP A 221 -2.83 8.39 -14.41
C TRP A 221 -3.36 8.62 -13.00
N GLU A 222 -2.80 9.62 -12.28
CA GLU A 222 -3.10 9.85 -10.87
C GLU A 222 -4.39 10.63 -10.64
N HIS A 223 -4.71 11.59 -11.51
CA HIS A 223 -5.67 12.66 -11.25
C HIS A 223 -6.72 12.80 -12.36
N TYR A 224 -7.96 12.98 -11.95
CA TYR A 224 -9.10 13.17 -12.85
C TYR A 224 -9.96 14.33 -12.35
N ASP A 225 -10.70 14.94 -13.27
CA ASP A 225 -11.74 15.94 -12.96
C ASP A 225 -13.01 15.28 -12.39
N ALA A 226 -14.04 16.10 -12.11
CA ALA A 226 -15.31 15.64 -11.55
C ALA A 226 -16.05 14.63 -12.45
N ASP A 227 -15.76 14.62 -13.74
CA ASP A 227 -16.37 13.75 -14.77
C ASP A 227 -15.46 12.58 -15.18
N TRP A 228 -14.41 12.31 -14.40
CA TRP A 228 -13.42 11.25 -14.62
C TRP A 228 -12.60 11.41 -15.92
N ASN A 229 -12.44 12.64 -16.43
CA ASN A 229 -11.48 12.92 -17.47
C ASN A 229 -10.09 13.14 -16.87
N VAL A 230 -9.04 12.69 -17.57
CA VAL A 230 -7.65 12.87 -17.13
C VAL A 230 -7.33 14.35 -16.94
N ASP A 231 -6.88 14.76 -15.76
CA ASP A 231 -6.39 16.10 -15.45
C ASP A 231 -4.86 16.11 -15.38
N LEU A 232 -4.22 16.44 -16.50
CA LEU A 232 -2.77 16.51 -16.64
C LEU A 232 -2.14 17.70 -15.88
N ASN A 233 -2.95 18.66 -15.44
CA ASN A 233 -2.47 19.89 -14.81
C ASN A 233 -2.58 19.89 -13.29
N TYR A 234 -3.36 18.96 -12.71
CA TYR A 234 -3.54 18.90 -11.25
C TYR A 234 -2.20 18.64 -10.55
N ASN A 235 -1.80 19.53 -9.65
CA ASN A 235 -0.53 19.46 -8.93
C ASN A 235 0.74 19.43 -9.82
N ILE A 236 0.72 19.99 -11.02
CA ILE A 236 1.86 19.98 -11.93
C ILE A 236 3.15 20.53 -11.32
N ASP A 237 3.05 21.40 -10.31
CA ASP A 237 4.16 21.97 -9.55
C ASP A 237 4.54 21.15 -8.30
N LYS A 238 3.90 19.99 -8.05
CA LYS A 238 4.06 19.15 -6.87
C LYS A 238 4.31 17.67 -7.18
N PRO A 239 5.39 17.33 -7.90
CA PRO A 239 5.65 15.94 -8.29
C PRO A 239 5.96 15.03 -7.09
N ASN A 240 6.29 15.60 -5.93
CA ASN A 240 6.60 14.89 -4.69
C ASN A 240 5.52 15.07 -3.61
N ASP A 241 4.28 15.47 -3.98
CA ASP A 241 3.19 15.51 -3.01
C ASP A 241 2.96 14.10 -2.43
N ARG A 242 2.73 14.04 -1.13
CA ARG A 242 2.64 12.75 -0.41
C ARG A 242 1.48 11.88 -0.85
N TYR A 243 0.34 12.48 -1.20
CA TYR A 243 -0.90 11.76 -1.50
C TYR A 243 -1.39 11.98 -2.92
N ARG A 244 -0.98 13.07 -3.55
CA ARG A 244 -1.44 13.52 -4.87
C ARG A 244 -0.26 14.02 -5.72
N PRO A 245 0.79 13.18 -5.92
CA PRO A 245 1.96 13.55 -6.72
C PRO A 245 1.59 13.70 -8.18
N TRP A 246 2.21 14.66 -8.87
CA TRP A 246 2.04 14.83 -10.31
C TRP A 246 2.95 13.89 -11.11
N GLY A 247 2.46 13.43 -12.24
CA GLY A 247 3.16 12.55 -13.17
C GLY A 247 2.65 11.10 -13.06
N PHE A 248 3.10 10.25 -13.98
CA PHE A 248 2.93 8.80 -13.87
C PHE A 248 3.78 8.28 -12.71
N GLN A 249 3.16 7.72 -11.71
CA GLN A 249 3.86 7.16 -10.56
C GLN A 249 4.27 5.73 -10.86
N ILE A 250 5.58 5.47 -10.94
CA ILE A 250 6.12 4.16 -11.31
C ILE A 250 5.63 3.06 -10.34
N GLY A 251 5.61 3.37 -9.04
CA GLY A 251 5.12 2.45 -8.02
C GLY A 251 3.65 2.09 -8.18
N HIS A 252 2.79 3.02 -8.58
CA HIS A 252 1.37 2.74 -8.76
C HIS A 252 1.10 1.88 -10.00
N GLN A 253 1.91 2.02 -11.08
CA GLN A 253 1.84 1.09 -12.22
C GLN A 253 2.11 -0.35 -11.77
N THR A 254 3.19 -0.54 -11.00
CA THR A 254 3.58 -1.88 -10.51
C THR A 254 2.61 -2.41 -9.47
N GLU A 255 2.05 -1.57 -8.60
CA GLU A 255 1.07 -1.97 -7.59
C GLU A 255 -0.27 -2.39 -8.24
N TRP A 256 -0.78 -1.65 -9.24
CA TRP A 256 -1.92 -2.10 -10.03
C TRP A 256 -1.63 -3.41 -10.76
N ALA A 257 -0.45 -3.57 -11.33
CA ALA A 257 -0.05 -4.84 -11.96
C ALA A 257 -0.12 -6.01 -10.96
N LYS A 258 0.36 -5.81 -9.73
CA LYS A 258 0.23 -6.79 -8.62
C LYS A 258 -1.24 -7.12 -8.32
N LEU A 259 -2.10 -6.10 -8.20
CA LEU A 259 -3.52 -6.29 -7.90
C LEU A 259 -4.24 -7.06 -9.01
N LEU A 260 -3.92 -6.79 -10.29
CA LEU A 260 -4.46 -7.56 -11.42
C LEU A 260 -4.05 -9.04 -11.39
N LEU A 261 -2.80 -9.32 -11.00
CA LEU A 261 -2.34 -10.70 -10.83
C LEU A 261 -3.08 -11.40 -9.68
N ILE A 262 -3.27 -10.72 -8.55
CA ILE A 262 -4.04 -11.25 -7.40
C ILE A 262 -5.51 -11.47 -7.78
N LEU A 263 -6.11 -10.53 -8.50
CA LEU A 263 -7.49 -10.67 -9.01
C LEU A 263 -7.60 -11.85 -9.97
N GLY A 264 -6.60 -12.04 -10.84
CA GLY A 264 -6.56 -13.17 -11.78
C GLY A 264 -6.47 -14.54 -11.13
N GLU A 265 -5.90 -14.64 -9.93
CA GLU A 265 -5.91 -15.87 -9.13
C GLU A 265 -7.31 -16.20 -8.60
N GLU A 266 -8.08 -15.18 -8.18
CA GLU A 266 -9.41 -15.34 -7.59
C GLU A 266 -10.53 -15.39 -8.65
N ARG A 267 -10.32 -14.68 -9.77
CA ARG A 267 -11.26 -14.61 -10.90
C ARG A 267 -10.51 -14.71 -12.22
N PRO A 268 -10.19 -15.93 -12.68
CA PRO A 268 -9.44 -16.15 -13.90
C PRO A 268 -10.06 -15.47 -15.12
N ASN A 269 -9.28 -14.66 -15.82
CA ASN A 269 -9.65 -13.99 -17.06
C ASN A 269 -8.38 -13.76 -17.88
N THR A 270 -8.44 -13.98 -19.19
CA THR A 270 -7.30 -13.89 -20.10
C THR A 270 -6.72 -12.49 -20.25
N LYS A 271 -7.45 -11.45 -19.83
CA LYS A 271 -7.00 -10.04 -19.95
C LYS A 271 -6.09 -9.56 -18.80
N TRP A 272 -6.16 -10.19 -17.60
CA TRP A 272 -5.43 -9.68 -16.43
C TRP A 272 -3.93 -9.75 -16.58
N LEU A 273 -3.40 -10.92 -16.93
CA LEU A 273 -1.96 -11.12 -17.06
C LEU A 273 -1.32 -10.24 -18.16
N PRO A 274 -1.87 -10.13 -19.39
CA PRO A 274 -1.32 -9.22 -20.39
C PRO A 274 -1.30 -7.76 -19.94
N LYS A 275 -2.36 -7.27 -19.25
CA LYS A 275 -2.40 -5.91 -18.74
C LYS A 275 -1.41 -5.69 -17.61
N ALA A 276 -1.31 -6.61 -16.67
CA ALA A 276 -0.32 -6.56 -15.58
C ALA A 276 1.11 -6.50 -16.14
N LYS A 277 1.42 -7.31 -17.16
CA LYS A 277 2.71 -7.25 -17.86
C LYS A 277 2.95 -5.90 -18.50
N SER A 278 1.97 -5.37 -19.25
CA SER A 278 2.11 -4.06 -19.91
C SER A 278 2.42 -2.94 -18.94
N LEU A 279 1.69 -2.87 -17.81
CA LEU A 279 1.93 -1.86 -16.77
C LEU A 279 3.31 -2.01 -16.13
N TYR A 280 3.71 -3.23 -15.81
CA TYR A 280 5.01 -3.50 -15.19
C TYR A 280 6.18 -3.23 -16.15
N ASP A 281 6.10 -3.75 -17.38
CA ASP A 281 7.17 -3.63 -18.37
C ASP A 281 7.43 -2.16 -18.71
N GLU A 282 6.37 -1.35 -18.89
CA GLU A 282 6.48 0.10 -19.11
C GLU A 282 7.05 0.84 -17.89
N ALA A 283 6.58 0.48 -16.68
CA ALA A 283 7.09 1.05 -15.44
C ALA A 283 8.60 0.81 -15.27
N MET A 284 9.07 -0.39 -15.59
CA MET A 284 10.49 -0.70 -15.48
C MET A 284 11.32 -0.09 -16.60
N ALA A 285 10.77 0.04 -17.82
CA ALA A 285 11.45 0.68 -18.94
C ALA A 285 11.69 2.17 -18.70
N THR A 286 10.74 2.87 -18.09
CA THR A 286 10.79 4.32 -17.82
C THR A 286 11.33 4.66 -16.43
N GLY A 287 11.14 3.79 -15.47
CA GLY A 287 11.41 4.06 -14.05
C GLY A 287 12.74 3.54 -13.52
N TRP A 288 13.39 2.56 -14.15
CA TRP A 288 14.68 2.07 -13.67
C TRP A 288 15.79 3.07 -14.00
N ASP A 289 16.50 3.54 -12.96
CA ASP A 289 17.65 4.44 -13.13
C ASP A 289 18.91 3.65 -13.55
N ASN A 290 19.31 3.79 -14.80
CA ASN A 290 20.47 3.06 -15.34
C ASN A 290 21.83 3.61 -14.86
N GLU A 291 21.87 4.84 -14.32
CA GLU A 291 23.09 5.46 -13.83
C GLU A 291 23.37 5.10 -12.36
N HIS A 292 22.34 5.21 -11.50
CA HIS A 292 22.49 5.05 -10.06
C HIS A 292 21.77 3.80 -9.50
N GLY A 293 21.05 3.07 -10.34
CA GLY A 293 20.20 1.95 -9.94
C GLY A 293 18.97 2.39 -9.15
N GLY A 294 18.08 1.44 -8.86
CA GLY A 294 16.80 1.69 -8.19
C GLY A 294 15.75 2.33 -9.08
N ILE A 295 14.53 2.38 -8.61
CA ILE A 295 13.37 2.88 -9.35
C ILE A 295 13.06 4.30 -8.91
N ILE A 296 12.97 5.24 -9.84
CA ILE A 296 12.60 6.63 -9.60
C ILE A 296 11.11 6.74 -9.24
N TYR A 297 10.72 7.90 -8.69
CA TYR A 297 9.35 8.12 -8.23
C TYR A 297 8.37 8.35 -9.37
N GLY A 298 8.65 9.27 -10.30
CA GLY A 298 7.68 9.63 -11.31
C GLY A 298 8.27 10.20 -12.61
N VAL A 299 7.49 10.03 -13.69
CA VAL A 299 7.77 10.56 -15.02
C VAL A 299 6.62 11.43 -15.51
N ALA A 300 6.95 12.49 -16.22
CA ALA A 300 5.98 13.38 -16.84
C ALA A 300 5.35 12.74 -18.09
N PRO A 301 4.20 13.24 -18.59
CA PRO A 301 3.56 12.73 -19.81
C PRO A 301 4.43 12.75 -21.06
N ASN A 302 5.43 13.63 -21.13
CA ASN A 302 6.39 13.70 -22.24
C ASN A 302 7.58 12.73 -22.09
N GLY A 303 7.61 11.91 -21.03
CA GLY A 303 8.67 10.96 -20.73
C GLY A 303 9.85 11.51 -19.92
N ASP A 304 9.88 12.81 -19.59
CA ASP A 304 10.90 13.39 -18.73
C ASP A 304 10.73 12.95 -17.28
N ILE A 305 11.83 12.81 -16.54
CA ILE A 305 11.77 12.54 -15.10
C ILE A 305 11.22 13.76 -14.39
N CYS A 306 10.06 13.65 -13.74
CA CYS A 306 9.48 14.71 -12.91
C CYS A 306 9.88 14.58 -11.43
N SER A 307 10.21 13.39 -10.97
CA SER A 307 10.78 13.13 -9.65
C SER A 307 11.77 11.97 -9.70
N ALA A 308 13.04 12.27 -9.43
CA ALA A 308 14.12 11.28 -9.40
C ALA A 308 14.34 10.66 -8.01
N GLU A 309 13.57 11.07 -6.99
CA GLU A 309 13.63 10.48 -5.66
C GLU A 309 13.30 8.97 -5.72
N LYS A 310 13.88 8.20 -4.81
CA LYS A 310 13.67 6.75 -4.73
C LYS A 310 12.98 6.42 -3.42
N HIS A 311 11.68 6.14 -3.51
CA HIS A 311 10.83 5.85 -2.37
C HIS A 311 10.85 4.36 -2.03
N PHE A 312 10.82 4.05 -0.73
CA PHE A 312 10.81 2.68 -0.19
C PHE A 312 9.68 1.81 -0.78
N TRP A 313 8.48 2.38 -0.87
CA TRP A 313 7.29 1.67 -1.30
C TRP A 313 7.32 1.34 -2.80
N VAL A 314 7.91 2.22 -3.62
CA VAL A 314 8.08 1.98 -5.06
C VAL A 314 8.97 0.76 -5.29
N GLN A 315 10.09 0.66 -4.56
CA GLN A 315 10.97 -0.51 -4.65
C GLN A 315 10.25 -1.79 -4.21
N SER A 316 9.54 -1.72 -3.07
CA SER A 316 8.91 -2.91 -2.49
C SER A 316 7.73 -3.42 -3.32
N GLU A 317 6.87 -2.56 -3.80
CA GLU A 317 5.76 -2.95 -4.67
C GLU A 317 6.27 -3.55 -6.00
N SER A 318 7.32 -2.96 -6.54
CA SER A 318 7.90 -3.42 -7.79
C SER A 318 8.58 -4.79 -7.68
N PHE A 319 9.33 -5.08 -6.60
CA PHE A 319 9.91 -6.42 -6.47
C PHE A 319 8.84 -7.49 -6.22
N ALA A 320 7.77 -7.17 -5.48
CA ALA A 320 6.68 -8.12 -5.27
C ALA A 320 5.96 -8.45 -6.58
N THR A 321 5.72 -7.42 -7.41
CA THR A 321 5.13 -7.60 -8.74
C THR A 321 6.04 -8.40 -9.67
N ALA A 322 7.34 -8.12 -9.67
CA ALA A 322 8.35 -8.88 -10.42
C ALA A 322 8.29 -10.36 -10.09
N TRP A 323 8.28 -10.69 -8.78
CA TRP A 323 8.20 -12.09 -8.35
C TRP A 323 6.91 -12.77 -8.80
N ARG A 324 5.76 -12.11 -8.69
CA ARG A 324 4.48 -12.65 -9.17
C ARG A 324 4.48 -12.88 -10.68
N LEU A 325 5.02 -11.95 -11.47
CA LEU A 325 5.16 -12.10 -12.93
C LEU A 325 6.10 -13.26 -13.29
N TYR A 326 7.24 -13.38 -12.61
CA TYR A 326 8.12 -14.54 -12.77
C TYR A 326 7.37 -15.85 -12.52
N ARG A 327 6.58 -15.91 -11.43
CA ARG A 327 5.81 -17.11 -11.08
C ARG A 327 4.69 -17.42 -12.07
N ALA A 328 4.04 -16.39 -12.62
CA ALA A 328 2.95 -16.54 -13.58
C ALA A 328 3.42 -16.89 -14.99
N THR A 329 4.63 -16.48 -15.38
CA THR A 329 5.10 -16.58 -16.76
C THR A 329 6.33 -17.47 -16.95
N GLY A 330 7.13 -17.70 -15.92
CA GLY A 330 8.47 -18.31 -16.02
C GLY A 330 9.52 -17.40 -16.67
N GLY A 331 9.22 -16.11 -16.87
CA GLY A 331 10.11 -15.17 -17.54
C GLY A 331 11.28 -14.74 -16.65
N GLU A 332 12.51 -15.17 -16.97
CA GLU A 332 13.72 -14.89 -16.18
C GLU A 332 13.99 -13.39 -16.00
N THR A 333 13.60 -12.53 -16.96
CA THR A 333 13.71 -11.06 -16.83
C THR A 333 13.05 -10.55 -15.55
N TYR A 334 11.89 -11.07 -15.17
CA TYR A 334 11.19 -10.67 -13.94
C TYR A 334 11.92 -11.14 -12.67
N ARG A 335 12.59 -12.29 -12.74
CA ARG A 335 13.45 -12.77 -11.67
C ARG A 335 14.70 -11.91 -11.51
N ASP A 336 15.31 -11.51 -12.63
CA ASP A 336 16.45 -10.60 -12.65
C ASP A 336 16.05 -9.24 -12.09
N ASP A 337 14.87 -8.72 -12.45
CA ASP A 337 14.30 -7.49 -11.88
C ASP A 337 14.10 -7.60 -10.37
N TYR A 338 13.50 -8.69 -9.89
CA TYR A 338 13.35 -8.96 -8.46
C TYR A 338 14.69 -8.86 -7.73
N ASN A 339 15.72 -9.55 -8.24
CA ASN A 339 17.03 -9.59 -7.62
C ASN A 339 17.75 -8.24 -7.68
N ARG A 340 17.69 -7.51 -8.81
CA ARG A 340 18.36 -6.19 -8.92
C ARG A 340 17.68 -5.12 -8.05
N ILE A 341 16.34 -5.14 -7.93
CA ILE A 341 15.61 -4.21 -7.03
C ILE A 341 15.99 -4.51 -5.58
N TRP A 342 16.01 -5.77 -5.16
CA TRP A 342 16.46 -6.17 -3.84
C TRP A 342 17.90 -5.78 -3.56
N GLN A 343 18.82 -6.03 -4.51
CA GLN A 343 20.23 -5.69 -4.34
C GLN A 343 20.43 -4.20 -4.11
N TRP A 344 19.76 -3.37 -4.91
CA TRP A 344 19.80 -1.92 -4.72
C TRP A 344 19.20 -1.52 -3.37
N SER A 345 18.02 -2.05 -3.04
CA SER A 345 17.33 -1.76 -1.80
C SER A 345 18.13 -2.19 -0.57
N TRP A 346 18.76 -3.36 -0.63
CA TRP A 346 19.64 -3.85 0.44
C TRP A 346 20.78 -2.90 0.74
N THR A 347 21.35 -2.30 -0.28
CA THR A 347 22.50 -1.40 -0.16
C THR A 347 22.07 0.01 0.28
N HIS A 348 20.93 0.52 -0.21
CA HIS A 348 20.58 1.92 -0.07
C HIS A 348 19.36 2.17 0.83
N MET A 349 18.36 1.26 0.85
CA MET A 349 17.10 1.48 1.56
C MET A 349 17.05 0.82 2.94
N ILE A 350 17.78 -0.29 3.15
CA ILE A 350 17.80 -0.96 4.44
C ILE A 350 18.75 -0.23 5.41
N ASP A 351 18.24 0.08 6.60
CA ASP A 351 19.09 0.59 7.68
C ASP A 351 19.72 -0.57 8.45
N HIS A 352 20.99 -0.81 8.18
CA HIS A 352 21.74 -1.89 8.82
C HIS A 352 22.20 -1.56 10.24
N GLU A 353 22.05 -0.32 10.70
CA GLU A 353 22.40 0.12 12.06
C GLU A 353 21.20 -0.02 13.01
N TYR A 354 20.04 0.57 12.63
CA TYR A 354 18.87 0.63 13.49
C TYR A 354 17.73 -0.28 13.04
N GLY A 355 17.80 -0.85 11.84
CA GLY A 355 16.75 -1.69 11.25
C GLY A 355 15.69 -0.91 10.47
N ALA A 356 14.78 -1.64 9.86
CA ALA A 356 13.73 -1.16 8.96
C ALA A 356 14.28 -0.44 7.70
N TRP A 357 13.40 0.18 6.94
CA TRP A 357 13.74 0.84 5.68
C TRP A 357 13.83 2.35 5.87
N PHE A 358 14.79 2.99 5.20
CA PHE A 358 14.72 4.44 5.00
C PHE A 358 13.53 4.80 4.12
N ARG A 359 12.94 5.98 4.34
CA ARG A 359 11.74 6.42 3.65
C ARG A 359 11.98 6.73 2.18
N VAL A 360 13.05 7.48 1.91
CA VAL A 360 13.36 8.06 0.60
C VAL A 360 14.85 8.30 0.48
N ARG A 361 15.34 8.18 -0.74
CA ARG A 361 16.72 8.52 -1.12
C ARG A 361 16.73 9.53 -2.26
N ASN A 362 17.78 10.33 -2.34
CA ASN A 362 18.09 11.08 -3.55
C ASN A 362 18.35 10.13 -4.73
N GLN A 363 18.40 10.67 -5.94
CA GLN A 363 18.66 9.89 -7.15
C GLN A 363 19.94 9.03 -7.03
N ASP A 364 21.02 9.58 -6.48
CA ASP A 364 22.31 8.92 -6.27
C ASP A 364 22.34 7.90 -5.11
N GLY A 365 21.19 7.68 -4.45
CA GLY A 365 21.07 6.81 -3.29
C GLY A 365 21.48 7.44 -1.96
N SER A 366 21.91 8.70 -1.95
CA SER A 366 22.26 9.40 -0.71
C SER A 366 21.02 9.71 0.15
N LYS A 367 21.23 9.92 1.44
CA LYS A 367 20.18 10.16 2.43
C LYS A 367 19.66 11.60 2.35
N ILE A 368 18.33 11.77 2.44
CA ILE A 368 17.68 13.10 2.42
C ILE A 368 17.57 13.66 3.84
N ASP A 369 17.02 12.89 4.78
CA ASP A 369 16.78 13.32 6.16
C ASP A 369 16.89 12.12 7.13
N ASN A 370 16.60 12.32 8.42
CA ASN A 370 16.60 11.29 9.45
C ASN A 370 15.20 10.84 9.86
N LYS A 371 14.15 11.22 9.12
CA LYS A 371 12.77 10.83 9.38
C LYS A 371 12.48 9.47 8.74
N LYS A 372 12.83 8.40 9.43
CA LYS A 372 12.66 7.03 8.91
C LYS A 372 11.21 6.68 8.64
N SER A 373 10.32 6.95 9.57
CA SER A 373 8.90 6.63 9.44
C SER A 373 8.06 7.88 9.75
N PRO A 374 7.75 8.72 8.76
CA PRO A 374 6.73 9.74 8.92
C PRO A 374 5.34 9.09 8.90
N LEU A 375 4.30 9.89 9.24
CA LEU A 375 2.91 9.46 9.19
C LEU A 375 2.60 8.69 7.91
N GLY A 376 2.01 7.51 8.07
CA GLY A 376 1.59 6.64 6.97
C GLY A 376 2.64 5.62 6.49
N LYS A 377 3.94 5.74 6.80
CA LYS A 377 4.94 4.76 6.31
C LYS A 377 4.78 3.40 6.99
N THR A 378 5.03 3.28 8.29
CA THR A 378 4.86 2.09 9.14
C THR A 378 5.47 0.77 8.61
N ASP A 379 6.28 0.82 7.56
CA ASP A 379 6.78 -0.32 6.76
C ASP A 379 5.69 -1.32 6.31
N TYR A 380 4.46 -0.83 6.11
CA TYR A 380 3.34 -1.59 5.56
C TYR A 380 3.68 -2.16 4.17
N HIS A 381 4.15 -1.33 3.24
CA HIS A 381 4.48 -1.77 1.89
C HIS A 381 5.65 -2.75 1.89
N THR A 382 6.72 -2.49 2.65
CA THR A 382 7.92 -3.33 2.65
C THR A 382 7.66 -4.71 3.23
N MET A 383 6.96 -4.79 4.37
CA MET A 383 6.56 -6.06 4.95
C MET A 383 5.46 -6.73 4.13
N GLY A 384 4.48 -5.97 3.65
CA GLY A 384 3.40 -6.44 2.78
C GLY A 384 3.93 -7.12 1.52
N ALA A 385 4.91 -6.49 0.86
CA ALA A 385 5.59 -7.04 -0.31
C ALA A 385 6.31 -8.37 0.01
N CYS A 386 7.02 -8.43 1.14
CA CYS A 386 7.68 -9.67 1.57
C CYS A 386 6.66 -10.78 1.88
N TRP A 387 5.55 -10.46 2.56
CA TRP A 387 4.48 -11.44 2.82
C TRP A 387 3.82 -11.93 1.53
N ASP A 388 3.65 -11.03 0.57
CA ASP A 388 3.09 -11.36 -0.74
C ASP A 388 3.99 -12.35 -1.48
N VAL A 389 5.29 -12.09 -1.54
CA VAL A 389 6.28 -13.00 -2.15
C VAL A 389 6.28 -14.36 -1.44
N LEU A 390 6.29 -14.39 -0.09
CA LEU A 390 6.23 -15.63 0.69
C LEU A 390 4.96 -16.44 0.39
N SER A 391 3.82 -15.78 0.20
CA SER A 391 2.55 -16.44 -0.11
C SER A 391 2.61 -17.20 -1.44
N VAL A 392 3.27 -16.61 -2.43
CA VAL A 392 3.44 -17.20 -3.77
C VAL A 392 4.52 -18.30 -3.77
N MET A 393 5.56 -18.19 -2.93
CA MET A 393 6.57 -19.25 -2.75
C MET A 393 5.95 -20.51 -2.17
N SER A 394 5.15 -20.39 -1.10
CA SER A 394 4.56 -21.53 -0.37
C SER A 394 3.45 -22.24 -1.14
N SER A 395 2.79 -21.61 -2.09
CA SER A 395 1.77 -22.22 -2.92
C SER A 395 2.31 -23.35 -3.81
N ASN A 396 3.61 -23.33 -4.14
CA ASN A 396 4.24 -24.36 -4.97
C ASN A 396 4.76 -25.59 -4.24
N GLU A 397 5.08 -25.47 -2.96
CA GLU A 397 5.46 -26.64 -2.17
C GLU A 397 4.26 -27.57 -1.98
N LYS A 398 3.05 -26.98 -1.86
CA LYS A 398 1.80 -27.74 -1.77
C LYS A 398 1.32 -28.35 -3.08
N ALA A 399 1.70 -27.79 -4.23
CA ALA A 399 1.35 -28.33 -5.56
C ALA A 399 2.30 -29.45 -6.02
N LYS A 400 3.44 -29.64 -5.34
CA LYS A 400 4.44 -30.69 -5.63
C LYS A 400 4.41 -31.85 -4.64
N SER A 401 3.64 -31.74 -3.55
CA SER A 401 3.36 -32.79 -2.56
C SER A 401 2.01 -33.47 -2.83
#